data_21460436bb90ff623be5f6861b948dd7
#
_entry.id   21460436bb90ff623be5f6861b948dd7
#
_cell.length_a   1.000
_cell.length_b   1.000
_cell.length_c   1.000
_cell.angle_alpha   90.00
_cell.angle_beta   90.00
_cell.angle_gamma   90.00
#
_symmetry.space_group_name_H-M   'P 1'
#
loop_
_entity.id
_entity.type
_entity.pdbx_description
1 polymer ?
#
loop_
_entity_poly.entity_id
_entity_poly.type
_entity_poly.pdbx_seq_one_letter_code
_entity_poly.pdbx_strand_id
1 'polypeptide(L)'
;QSDTQDSGMSPASPYKQKLNYIGGSSYNSPNDTLVWEFEVEKSGYYSLALRYKQADVVNGESLRRLKIDGSTPFEECREIRFKYNPRWTVFDFGDENGEPYYFYLENGKHEISLEVTLGEMSEYYRRLEEVTEALGDEYIGIVKITGDSPDVNRDYELFNQIPELNKRLSEYSEKLSGIISDMQSFTGKLGSQYIAAMKNMKRVIDTMRGRPYTAHQYVKDYYTNYSTLSSWLYDMKNMPLSLDWLELVPSGAETEYTKTGFFGNLIFGAKRLIYSFSADYEKKPSDNKEQIRLWVNWGRDQTMVLDTLIREDFTAKTGISVKLEQVNASLINGILAGNFPDVSLYMARTDPVNLGIRGALADLTEFDDCGEVLSRFQTGAELPYSYNGALYALPDTQNFFIMFYRRDILENLGLTVPKTWTEFLNTATVIQQNNLEVYVPYTQIVAATTVNGGIGGLHLLPTLMLQNGLSFYNEEQTATALTSPKALSVFKYWTDFYRDYQFVKEADFYNRFRVGTMPLGFAQYS
;
A
#
# COMPACT_ATOMS: atom_id res chain seq x y z
N GLN A 1 -7.43 7.05 10.92
CA GLN A 1 -8.46 7.11 11.98
C GLN A 1 -9.24 5.81 11.98
N SER A 2 -9.50 5.29 13.16
CA SER A 2 -10.22 4.03 13.34
C SER A 2 -11.27 4.16 14.44
N ASP A 3 -12.24 3.26 14.41
CA ASP A 3 -13.30 3.18 15.39
C ASP A 3 -13.07 1.97 16.30
N THR A 4 -13.20 2.17 17.61
CA THR A 4 -13.25 1.07 18.55
C THR A 4 -14.39 1.26 19.56
N GLN A 5 -14.94 0.13 19.97
CA GLN A 5 -16.00 0.06 20.98
C GLN A 5 -15.44 -0.40 22.33
N ASP A 6 -14.20 -0.06 22.64
CA ASP A 6 -13.59 -0.28 23.95
C ASP A 6 -14.14 0.77 24.93
N SER A 7 -14.51 0.33 26.14
CA SER A 7 -15.07 1.22 27.18
C SER A 7 -14.08 2.24 27.71
N GLY A 8 -12.80 1.99 27.53
CA GLY A 8 -11.73 2.88 27.97
C GLY A 8 -11.29 3.90 26.93
N MET A 9 -11.86 3.90 25.71
CA MET A 9 -11.54 4.87 24.66
C MET A 9 -12.29 6.19 24.87
N SER A 10 -11.68 7.28 24.46
CA SER A 10 -12.31 8.60 24.53
C SER A 10 -12.55 9.17 23.11
N PRO A 11 -13.80 9.56 22.77
CA PRO A 11 -15.04 9.33 23.50
C PRO A 11 -15.57 7.90 23.35
N ALA A 12 -15.92 7.26 24.45
CA ALA A 12 -16.55 5.94 24.44
C ALA A 12 -18.05 6.03 24.21
N SER A 13 -18.62 5.14 23.41
CA SER A 13 -20.06 4.99 23.27
C SER A 13 -20.43 3.54 22.93
N PRO A 14 -21.27 2.88 23.73
CA PRO A 14 -21.79 1.56 23.41
C PRO A 14 -22.82 1.60 22.26
N TYR A 15 -23.31 2.79 21.89
CA TYR A 15 -24.44 2.99 21.00
C TYR A 15 -24.07 3.59 19.65
N LYS A 16 -22.92 4.26 19.54
CA LYS A 16 -22.49 4.97 18.34
C LYS A 16 -21.09 4.54 17.95
N GLN A 17 -20.90 4.26 16.68
CA GLN A 17 -19.58 4.18 16.08
C GLN A 17 -19.05 5.59 15.89
N LYS A 18 -17.86 5.85 16.40
CA LYS A 18 -17.16 7.12 16.26
C LYS A 18 -15.70 6.85 15.95
N LEU A 19 -15.12 7.71 15.14
CA LEU A 19 -13.67 7.74 14.96
C LEU A 19 -13.08 8.31 16.25
N ASN A 20 -12.56 7.46 17.09
CA ASN A 20 -12.16 7.77 18.45
C ASN A 20 -10.71 7.43 18.76
N TYR A 21 -9.91 7.04 17.77
CA TYR A 21 -8.46 6.95 17.87
C TYR A 21 -7.78 7.16 16.53
N ILE A 22 -6.50 7.50 16.56
CA ILE A 22 -5.65 7.69 15.39
C ILE A 22 -4.66 6.54 15.34
N GLY A 23 -4.25 6.10 14.15
CA GLY A 23 -3.11 5.23 14.04
C GLY A 23 -3.30 3.96 13.23
N GLY A 24 -2.55 2.92 13.60
CA GLY A 24 -2.37 1.74 12.79
C GLY A 24 -1.61 2.08 11.51
N SER A 25 -2.14 1.70 10.36
CA SER A 25 -1.53 1.96 9.05
C SER A 25 -1.59 3.41 8.57
N SER A 26 -2.40 4.26 9.20
CA SER A 26 -2.54 5.68 8.80
C SER A 26 -1.55 6.63 9.49
N TYR A 27 -0.69 6.11 10.36
CA TYR A 27 0.33 6.88 11.08
C TYR A 27 1.53 5.98 11.37
N ASN A 28 2.25 5.59 10.33
CA ASN A 28 3.31 4.60 10.44
C ASN A 28 4.56 4.89 9.60
N SER A 29 4.47 5.79 8.63
CA SER A 29 5.60 6.08 7.74
C SER A 29 6.53 7.13 8.33
N PRO A 30 7.85 7.03 8.15
CA PRO A 30 8.80 8.05 8.61
C PRO A 30 8.40 9.44 8.13
N ASN A 31 8.49 10.42 9.03
CA ASN A 31 8.07 11.82 8.90
C ASN A 31 6.55 12.07 8.99
N ASP A 32 5.70 11.05 9.07
CA ASP A 32 4.31 11.28 9.46
C ASP A 32 4.31 11.99 10.82
N THR A 33 3.54 13.07 10.94
CA THR A 33 3.52 13.89 12.14
C THR A 33 2.08 14.14 12.57
N LEU A 34 1.80 13.88 13.85
CA LEU A 34 0.58 14.31 14.50
C LEU A 34 0.86 15.57 15.31
N VAL A 35 -0.04 16.54 15.20
CA VAL A 35 0.10 17.84 15.84
C VAL A 35 -1.14 18.10 16.68
N TRP A 36 -0.95 18.55 17.92
CA TRP A 36 -1.97 19.01 18.84
C TRP A 36 -1.69 20.44 19.23
N GLU A 37 -2.63 21.33 18.96
CA GLU A 37 -2.64 22.70 19.46
C GLU A 37 -3.45 22.77 20.75
N PHE A 38 -2.95 23.45 21.76
CA PHE A 38 -3.59 23.60 23.05
C PHE A 38 -3.23 24.95 23.67
N GLU A 39 -3.97 25.32 24.73
CA GLU A 39 -3.74 26.56 25.46
C GLU A 39 -3.44 26.24 26.92
N VAL A 40 -2.35 26.81 27.43
CA VAL A 40 -1.92 26.70 28.82
C VAL A 40 -2.38 27.92 29.58
N GLU A 41 -3.24 27.72 30.58
CA GLU A 41 -3.79 28.81 31.40
C GLU A 41 -2.78 29.40 32.40
N LYS A 42 -1.84 28.60 32.87
CA LYS A 42 -0.83 29.00 33.87
C LYS A 42 0.53 28.48 33.49
N SER A 43 1.52 29.38 33.49
CA SER A 43 2.92 29.00 33.32
C SER A 43 3.36 28.04 34.44
N GLY A 44 4.07 26.97 34.08
CA GLY A 44 4.51 25.96 35.03
C GLY A 44 5.14 24.74 34.41
N TYR A 45 5.40 23.76 35.24
CA TYR A 45 5.90 22.46 34.82
C TYR A 45 4.75 21.47 34.61
N TYR A 46 4.77 20.80 33.46
CA TYR A 46 3.78 19.82 33.04
C TYR A 46 4.47 18.52 32.65
N SER A 47 3.85 17.40 32.94
CA SER A 47 4.21 16.11 32.36
C SER A 47 3.20 15.72 31.28
N LEU A 48 3.56 14.73 30.46
CA LEU A 48 2.72 14.20 29.39
C LEU A 48 2.35 12.75 29.69
N ALA A 49 1.10 12.40 29.43
CA ALA A 49 0.62 11.04 29.43
C ALA A 49 -0.09 10.75 28.09
N LEU A 50 0.05 9.56 27.55
CA LEU A 50 -0.51 9.14 26.26
C LEU A 50 -1.09 7.74 26.39
N ARG A 51 -2.27 7.51 25.82
CA ARG A 51 -2.80 6.16 25.75
C ARG A 51 -2.57 5.59 24.35
N TYR A 52 -1.87 4.45 24.29
CA TYR A 52 -1.49 3.84 23.03
C TYR A 52 -1.78 2.33 22.98
N LYS A 53 -1.77 1.79 21.78
CA LYS A 53 -1.69 0.38 21.48
C LYS A 53 -0.71 0.17 20.31
N GLN A 54 0.23 -0.76 20.46
CA GLN A 54 1.12 -1.21 19.40
C GLN A 54 0.99 -2.73 19.27
N ALA A 55 0.17 -3.19 18.33
CA ALA A 55 -0.18 -4.60 18.15
C ALA A 55 0.37 -5.20 16.85
N ASP A 56 0.91 -4.35 15.97
CA ASP A 56 1.22 -4.74 14.59
C ASP A 56 2.66 -5.28 14.44
N VAL A 57 3.60 -4.78 15.25
CA VAL A 57 4.99 -5.27 15.23
C VAL A 57 5.25 -6.12 16.47
N VAL A 58 5.02 -7.41 16.33
CA VAL A 58 5.21 -8.38 17.44
C VAL A 58 6.65 -8.38 17.92
N ASN A 59 6.84 -8.17 19.22
CA ASN A 59 8.16 -8.07 19.87
C ASN A 59 9.06 -6.95 19.29
N GLY A 60 8.47 -5.92 18.70
CA GLY A 60 9.17 -4.74 18.22
C GLY A 60 8.71 -3.47 18.92
N GLU A 61 9.28 -2.38 18.52
CA GLU A 61 9.00 -1.04 19.05
C GLU A 61 8.62 -0.10 17.94
N SER A 62 7.77 0.87 18.23
CA SER A 62 7.46 1.99 17.33
C SER A 62 8.04 3.26 17.91
N LEU A 63 8.79 3.98 17.10
CA LEU A 63 9.59 5.12 17.56
C LEU A 63 8.94 6.44 17.16
N ARG A 64 8.98 7.40 18.09
CA ARG A 64 8.46 8.76 17.87
C ARG A 64 9.44 9.80 18.36
N ARG A 65 9.48 10.94 17.68
CA ARG A 65 10.14 12.14 18.15
C ARG A 65 9.10 13.11 18.68
N LEU A 66 9.27 13.56 19.90
CA LEU A 66 8.43 14.60 20.50
C LEU A 66 9.03 15.98 20.22
N LYS A 67 8.20 16.89 19.77
CA LYS A 67 8.54 18.32 19.70
C LYS A 67 7.48 19.13 20.44
N ILE A 68 7.92 20.20 21.09
CA ILE A 68 7.07 21.23 21.69
C ILE A 68 7.46 22.54 21.03
N ASP A 69 6.49 23.26 20.50
CA ASP A 69 6.70 24.51 19.76
C ASP A 69 7.76 24.39 18.66
N GLY A 70 7.71 23.27 17.92
CA GLY A 70 8.61 22.97 16.81
C GLY A 70 10.01 22.50 17.21
N SER A 71 10.36 22.48 18.51
CA SER A 71 11.68 22.11 19.02
C SER A 71 11.64 20.83 19.86
N THR A 72 12.67 19.99 19.74
CA THR A 72 12.85 18.83 20.64
C THR A 72 13.38 19.33 21.99
N PRO A 73 12.65 19.14 23.10
CA PRO A 73 12.98 19.77 24.37
C PRO A 73 14.33 19.32 24.96
N PHE A 74 14.62 18.04 24.86
CA PHE A 74 15.87 17.41 25.34
C PHE A 74 16.13 16.10 24.59
N GLU A 75 17.29 15.46 24.81
CA GLU A 75 17.77 14.34 23.99
C GLU A 75 16.82 13.13 24.01
N GLU A 76 16.25 12.79 25.15
CA GLU A 76 15.34 11.66 25.32
C GLU A 76 14.04 11.81 24.51
N CYS A 77 13.67 13.03 24.18
CA CYS A 77 12.51 13.32 23.32
C CYS A 77 12.77 13.05 21.83
N ARG A 78 14.03 12.79 21.44
CA ARG A 78 14.36 12.45 20.04
C ARG A 78 13.92 11.05 19.66
N GLU A 79 13.87 10.13 20.63
CA GLU A 79 13.53 8.74 20.38
C GLU A 79 12.71 8.16 21.54
N ILE A 80 11.40 8.34 21.47
CA ILE A 80 10.46 7.76 22.42
C ILE A 80 10.04 6.39 21.90
N ARG A 81 10.18 5.35 22.74
CA ARG A 81 10.00 3.95 22.39
C ARG A 81 8.67 3.41 22.88
N PHE A 82 7.76 3.11 21.97
CA PHE A 82 6.49 2.45 22.26
C PHE A 82 6.63 0.95 22.03
N LYS A 83 6.79 0.21 23.11
CA LYS A 83 6.96 -1.26 23.09
C LYS A 83 5.71 -1.97 22.61
N TYR A 84 5.89 -3.17 22.06
CA TYR A 84 4.76 -4.03 21.69
C TYR A 84 3.80 -4.22 22.86
N ASN A 85 2.56 -3.83 22.67
CA ASN A 85 1.47 -4.05 23.60
C ASN A 85 0.16 -4.18 22.80
N PRO A 86 -0.43 -5.40 22.70
CA PRO A 86 -1.67 -5.60 21.96
C PRO A 86 -2.91 -5.06 22.68
N ARG A 87 -2.75 -4.53 23.88
CA ARG A 87 -3.82 -3.89 24.66
C ARG A 87 -3.55 -2.40 24.81
N TRP A 88 -4.61 -1.62 24.90
CA TRP A 88 -4.49 -0.22 25.22
C TRP A 88 -3.83 -0.02 26.59
N THR A 89 -2.79 0.79 26.61
CA THR A 89 -2.03 1.09 27.83
C THR A 89 -1.71 2.58 27.88
N VAL A 90 -1.55 3.12 29.09
CA VAL A 90 -1.07 4.48 29.31
C VAL A 90 0.45 4.45 29.32
N PHE A 91 1.04 5.40 28.66
CA PHE A 91 2.47 5.68 28.63
C PHE A 91 2.69 7.07 29.23
N ASP A 92 3.35 7.10 30.36
CA ASP A 92 3.81 8.34 30.96
C ASP A 92 5.19 8.66 30.37
N PHE A 93 5.38 9.85 29.85
CA PHE A 93 6.65 10.29 29.32
C PHE A 93 7.62 10.50 30.49
N GLY A 94 8.54 9.57 30.66
CA GLY A 94 9.45 9.52 31.80
C GLY A 94 10.69 8.69 31.52
N ASP A 95 11.58 8.63 32.52
CA ASP A 95 12.79 7.84 32.48
C ASP A 95 12.54 6.33 32.70
N GLU A 96 13.61 5.53 32.66
CA GLU A 96 13.54 4.07 32.85
C GLU A 96 13.07 3.68 34.27
N ASN A 97 13.16 4.57 35.25
CA ASN A 97 12.75 4.34 36.64
C ASN A 97 11.26 4.72 36.83
N GLY A 98 10.62 5.31 35.83
CA GLY A 98 9.24 5.76 35.88
C GLY A 98 9.06 7.20 36.41
N GLU A 99 10.16 7.95 36.55
CA GLU A 99 10.08 9.37 36.91
C GLU A 99 9.65 10.18 35.68
N PRO A 100 8.57 11.01 35.77
CA PRO A 100 8.04 11.74 34.63
C PRO A 100 8.98 12.85 34.17
N TYR A 101 9.07 13.03 32.87
CA TYR A 101 9.69 14.22 32.29
C TYR A 101 8.81 15.42 32.46
N TYR A 102 9.39 16.55 32.88
CA TYR A 102 8.69 17.81 33.07
C TYR A 102 9.10 18.82 32.00
N PHE A 103 8.08 19.41 31.38
CA PHE A 103 8.21 20.45 30.37
C PHE A 103 7.73 21.77 30.96
N TYR A 104 8.56 22.82 30.91
CA TYR A 104 8.12 24.15 31.30
C TYR A 104 7.37 24.80 30.14
N LEU A 105 6.10 25.16 30.38
CA LEU A 105 5.24 25.85 29.43
C LEU A 105 4.81 27.17 29.97
N GLU A 106 4.85 28.22 29.17
CA GLU A 106 4.35 29.54 29.51
C GLU A 106 2.82 29.59 29.36
N ASN A 107 2.18 30.61 29.93
CA ASN A 107 0.78 30.87 29.65
C ASN A 107 0.60 31.25 28.17
N GLY A 108 -0.28 30.61 27.47
CA GLY A 108 -0.55 30.88 26.05
C GLY A 108 -0.76 29.62 25.19
N LYS A 109 -0.70 29.83 23.90
CA LYS A 109 -0.87 28.75 22.91
C LYS A 109 0.44 28.03 22.68
N HIS A 110 0.34 26.71 22.66
CA HIS A 110 1.46 25.79 22.43
C HIS A 110 1.06 24.72 21.43
N GLU A 111 2.10 24.09 20.83
CA GLU A 111 1.96 22.96 19.93
C GLU A 111 2.78 21.80 20.46
N ILE A 112 2.17 20.60 20.53
CA ILE A 112 2.89 19.35 20.72
C ILE A 112 2.80 18.55 19.43
N SER A 113 3.91 18.02 18.96
CA SER A 113 3.92 17.11 17.83
C SER A 113 4.67 15.82 18.12
N LEU A 114 4.14 14.71 17.59
CA LEU A 114 4.79 13.40 17.55
C LEU A 114 5.06 13.03 16.11
N GLU A 115 6.32 12.92 15.78
CA GLU A 115 6.83 12.57 14.44
C GLU A 115 7.29 11.12 14.42
N VAL A 116 6.88 10.36 13.41
CA VAL A 116 7.38 9.00 13.18
C VAL A 116 8.86 9.05 12.80
N THR A 117 9.69 8.36 13.55
CA THR A 117 11.13 8.27 13.27
C THR A 117 11.60 6.82 13.26
N LEU A 118 12.66 6.55 12.53
CA LEU A 118 13.36 5.27 12.62
C LEU A 118 14.39 5.24 13.75
N GLY A 119 14.80 6.41 14.27
CA GLY A 119 15.79 6.49 15.33
C GLY A 119 17.04 5.66 15.06
N GLU A 120 17.49 4.91 16.05
CA GLU A 120 18.62 3.97 15.91
C GLU A 120 18.36 2.85 14.89
N MET A 121 17.10 2.49 14.60
CA MET A 121 16.76 1.51 13.58
C MET A 121 17.20 1.91 12.19
N SER A 122 17.39 3.22 11.93
CA SER A 122 17.82 3.74 10.63
C SER A 122 19.17 3.18 10.19
N GLU A 123 20.12 3.00 11.13
CA GLU A 123 21.42 2.41 10.83
C GLU A 123 21.33 0.92 10.51
N TYR A 124 20.51 0.17 11.28
CA TYR A 124 20.27 -1.25 10.98
C TYR A 124 19.58 -1.44 9.64
N TYR A 125 18.62 -0.55 9.33
CA TYR A 125 17.94 -0.51 8.03
C TYR A 125 18.95 -0.29 6.89
N ARG A 126 19.79 0.74 6.98
CA ARG A 126 20.79 1.06 5.96
C ARG A 126 21.76 -0.11 5.73
N ARG A 127 22.28 -0.70 6.79
CA ARG A 127 23.18 -1.87 6.72
C ARG A 127 22.49 -3.08 6.09
N LEU A 128 21.23 -3.30 6.40
CA LEU A 128 20.45 -4.40 5.84
C LEU A 128 20.12 -4.16 4.36
N GLU A 129 19.82 -2.93 3.98
CA GLU A 129 19.59 -2.52 2.60
C GLU A 129 20.83 -2.81 1.73
N GLU A 130 22.01 -2.37 2.16
CA GLU A 130 23.28 -2.63 1.47
C GLU A 130 23.55 -4.14 1.27
N VAL A 131 23.30 -4.94 2.30
CA VAL A 131 23.48 -6.40 2.19
C VAL A 131 22.43 -7.02 1.27
N THR A 132 21.20 -6.55 1.33
CA THR A 132 20.10 -7.09 0.53
C THR A 132 20.30 -6.77 -0.96
N GLU A 133 20.75 -5.58 -1.31
CA GLU A 133 21.13 -5.22 -2.67
C GLU A 133 22.26 -6.12 -3.20
N ALA A 134 23.33 -6.28 -2.42
CA ALA A 134 24.44 -7.14 -2.78
C ALA A 134 24.03 -8.62 -2.97
N LEU A 135 23.12 -9.12 -2.13
CA LEU A 135 22.54 -10.46 -2.30
C LEU A 135 21.72 -10.58 -3.56
N GLY A 136 21.04 -9.52 -3.99
CA GLY A 136 20.32 -9.45 -5.25
C GLY A 136 21.26 -9.57 -6.46
N ASP A 137 22.36 -8.85 -6.44
CA ASP A 137 23.38 -8.91 -7.51
C ASP A 137 24.00 -10.31 -7.63
N GLU A 138 24.30 -10.95 -6.50
CA GLU A 138 24.77 -12.33 -6.50
C GLU A 138 23.72 -13.31 -7.05
N TYR A 139 22.47 -13.15 -6.69
CA TYR A 139 21.39 -13.96 -7.22
C TYR A 139 21.33 -13.88 -8.75
N ILE A 140 21.39 -12.66 -9.30
CA ILE A 140 21.40 -12.43 -10.75
C ILE A 140 22.65 -13.10 -11.38
N GLY A 141 23.83 -12.97 -10.77
CA GLY A 141 25.05 -13.64 -11.20
C GLY A 141 24.91 -15.16 -11.26
N ILE A 142 24.29 -15.74 -10.23
CA ILE A 142 24.04 -17.19 -10.16
C ILE A 142 23.05 -17.61 -11.24
N VAL A 143 21.92 -16.92 -11.39
CA VAL A 143 20.87 -17.25 -12.36
C VAL A 143 21.36 -17.15 -13.81
N LYS A 144 22.26 -16.23 -14.13
CA LYS A 144 22.89 -16.13 -15.46
C LYS A 144 23.58 -17.44 -15.87
N ILE A 145 24.08 -18.23 -14.92
CA ILE A 145 24.77 -19.50 -15.15
C ILE A 145 23.81 -20.68 -15.07
N THR A 146 22.93 -20.68 -14.06
CA THR A 146 22.12 -21.85 -13.72
C THR A 146 20.72 -21.83 -14.33
N GLY A 147 20.20 -20.66 -14.71
CA GLY A 147 18.77 -20.43 -14.80
C GLY A 147 18.11 -20.35 -13.43
N ASP A 148 16.83 -20.02 -13.38
CA ASP A 148 16.03 -19.94 -12.15
C ASP A 148 15.58 -21.31 -11.61
N SER A 149 15.64 -22.34 -12.45
CA SER A 149 15.30 -23.73 -12.16
C SER A 149 16.44 -24.67 -12.60
N PRO A 150 17.55 -24.70 -11.83
CA PRO A 150 18.70 -25.52 -12.18
C PRO A 150 18.38 -27.02 -12.24
N ASP A 151 19.01 -27.75 -13.17
CA ASP A 151 19.02 -29.20 -13.15
C ASP A 151 19.78 -29.70 -11.92
N VAL A 152 19.10 -30.43 -11.04
CA VAL A 152 19.66 -30.94 -9.77
C VAL A 152 20.81 -31.88 -9.94
N ASN A 153 20.94 -32.51 -11.10
CA ASN A 153 21.99 -33.52 -11.42
C ASN A 153 23.19 -32.91 -12.14
N ARG A 154 23.12 -31.62 -12.54
CA ARG A 154 24.21 -30.96 -13.27
C ARG A 154 25.06 -30.17 -12.28
N ASP A 155 26.35 -30.39 -12.24
CA ASP A 155 27.28 -29.49 -11.56
C ASP A 155 27.54 -28.26 -12.45
N TYR A 156 27.19 -27.09 -11.92
CA TYR A 156 27.38 -25.80 -12.59
C TYR A 156 28.70 -25.13 -12.20
N GLU A 157 29.47 -25.74 -11.32
CA GLU A 157 30.77 -25.21 -10.85
C GLU A 157 30.68 -23.73 -10.40
N LEU A 158 29.60 -23.32 -9.76
CA LEU A 158 29.27 -21.91 -9.45
C LEU A 158 30.43 -21.14 -8.81
N PHE A 159 31.14 -21.78 -7.85
CA PHE A 159 32.25 -21.14 -7.16
C PHE A 159 33.52 -21.01 -7.99
N ASN A 160 33.60 -21.72 -9.11
CA ASN A 160 34.68 -21.60 -10.10
C ASN A 160 34.33 -20.57 -11.17
N GLN A 161 33.05 -20.52 -11.59
CA GLN A 161 32.59 -19.62 -12.65
C GLN A 161 32.35 -18.19 -12.17
N ILE A 162 31.98 -18.00 -10.90
CA ILE A 162 31.80 -16.66 -10.33
C ILE A 162 33.01 -16.34 -9.43
N PRO A 163 33.92 -15.47 -9.87
CA PRO A 163 35.09 -15.12 -9.09
C PRO A 163 34.72 -14.60 -7.70
N GLU A 164 35.43 -15.08 -6.67
CA GLU A 164 35.28 -14.67 -5.27
C GLU A 164 33.88 -14.88 -4.66
N LEU A 165 32.96 -15.62 -5.31
CA LEU A 165 31.61 -15.86 -4.79
C LEU A 165 31.61 -16.35 -3.34
N ASN A 166 32.48 -17.33 -3.02
CA ASN A 166 32.56 -17.87 -1.65
C ASN A 166 32.97 -16.82 -0.62
N LYS A 167 33.91 -15.95 -0.98
CA LYS A 167 34.36 -14.84 -0.13
C LYS A 167 33.24 -13.84 0.13
N ARG A 168 32.57 -13.38 -0.94
CA ARG A 168 31.45 -12.42 -0.80
C ARG A 168 30.28 -12.99 -0.01
N LEU A 169 29.90 -14.25 -0.27
CA LEU A 169 28.85 -14.91 0.52
C LEU A 169 29.26 -15.06 2.00
N SER A 170 30.59 -15.23 2.32
CA SER A 170 31.07 -15.17 3.70
C SER A 170 30.85 -13.82 4.34
N GLU A 171 31.26 -12.77 3.64
CA GLU A 171 31.11 -11.40 4.10
C GLU A 171 29.65 -11.03 4.35
N TYR A 172 28.72 -11.44 3.46
CA TYR A 172 27.27 -11.21 3.66
C TYR A 172 26.73 -11.99 4.85
N SER A 173 27.14 -13.24 5.04
CA SER A 173 26.77 -14.03 6.21
C SER A 173 27.25 -13.40 7.52
N GLU A 174 28.46 -12.85 7.55
CA GLU A 174 29.02 -12.14 8.71
C GLU A 174 28.28 -10.81 8.96
N LYS A 175 28.02 -10.02 7.91
CA LYS A 175 27.23 -8.79 8.01
C LYS A 175 25.84 -9.05 8.56
N LEU A 176 25.13 -10.07 8.04
CA LEU A 176 23.81 -10.47 8.57
C LEU A 176 23.91 -10.88 10.05
N SER A 177 24.96 -11.61 10.43
CA SER A 177 25.18 -11.99 11.85
C SER A 177 25.36 -10.78 12.76
N GLY A 178 26.12 -9.77 12.31
CA GLY A 178 26.30 -8.52 13.04
C GLY A 178 24.98 -7.76 13.22
N ILE A 179 24.22 -7.57 12.12
CA ILE A 179 22.93 -6.89 12.18
C ILE A 179 21.95 -7.63 13.11
N ILE A 180 21.90 -8.97 13.03
CA ILE A 180 21.05 -9.80 13.91
C ILE A 180 21.43 -9.58 15.38
N SER A 181 22.72 -9.59 15.70
CA SER A 181 23.21 -9.39 17.07
C SER A 181 22.84 -8.00 17.60
N ASP A 182 23.07 -6.97 16.81
CA ASP A 182 22.80 -5.58 17.17
C ASP A 182 21.30 -5.37 17.37
N MET A 183 20.46 -5.84 16.44
CA MET A 183 19.00 -5.75 16.58
C MET A 183 18.46 -6.55 17.76
N GLN A 184 19.04 -7.70 18.09
CA GLN A 184 18.65 -8.47 19.29
C GLN A 184 19.02 -7.75 20.59
N SER A 185 20.12 -7.01 20.60
CA SER A 185 20.52 -6.18 21.72
C SER A 185 19.59 -4.98 21.90
N PHE A 186 19.12 -4.40 20.79
CA PHE A 186 18.21 -3.27 20.77
C PHE A 186 16.76 -3.66 21.17
N THR A 187 16.22 -4.75 20.59
CA THR A 187 14.82 -5.16 20.80
C THR A 187 14.63 -6.17 21.94
N GLY A 188 15.70 -6.64 22.55
CA GLY A 188 15.70 -7.72 23.53
C GLY A 188 15.77 -9.11 22.89
N LYS A 189 15.82 -10.17 23.72
CA LYS A 189 16.07 -11.57 23.30
C LYS A 189 14.94 -12.20 22.46
N LEU A 190 13.77 -11.59 22.41
CA LEU A 190 12.64 -12.09 21.63
C LEU A 190 12.81 -11.65 20.18
N GLY A 191 13.11 -12.60 19.31
CA GLY A 191 13.34 -12.33 17.89
C GLY A 191 12.08 -11.82 17.18
N SER A 192 12.17 -10.65 16.57
CA SER A 192 11.17 -10.15 15.64
C SER A 192 11.12 -11.03 14.38
N GLN A 193 10.03 -10.94 13.63
CA GLN A 193 9.91 -11.61 12.32
C GLN A 193 11.05 -11.23 11.37
N TYR A 194 11.59 -10.00 11.47
CA TYR A 194 12.72 -9.51 10.67
C TYR A 194 14.00 -10.29 10.95
N ILE A 195 14.27 -10.61 12.22
CA ILE A 195 15.41 -11.44 12.62
C ILE A 195 15.28 -12.85 12.04
N ALA A 196 14.08 -13.40 11.98
CA ALA A 196 13.84 -14.72 11.38
C ALA A 196 14.17 -14.74 9.89
N ALA A 197 13.78 -13.71 9.13
CA ALA A 197 14.09 -13.59 7.70
C ALA A 197 15.62 -13.52 7.46
N MET A 198 16.34 -12.70 8.24
CA MET A 198 17.80 -12.61 8.17
C MET A 198 18.49 -13.94 8.51
N LYS A 199 18.05 -14.63 9.56
CA LYS A 199 18.58 -15.94 9.94
C LYS A 199 18.37 -17.00 8.87
N ASN A 200 17.21 -17.00 8.22
CA ASN A 200 16.91 -17.92 7.14
C ASN A 200 17.79 -17.66 5.91
N MET A 201 17.95 -16.39 5.51
CA MET A 201 18.85 -16.04 4.40
C MET A 201 20.29 -16.44 4.70
N LYS A 202 20.78 -16.10 5.90
CA LYS A 202 22.11 -16.53 6.34
C LYS A 202 22.31 -18.05 6.26
N ARG A 203 21.33 -18.83 6.71
CA ARG A 203 21.39 -20.29 6.69
C ARG A 203 21.52 -20.82 5.26
N VAL A 204 20.80 -20.24 4.29
CA VAL A 204 20.91 -20.64 2.88
C VAL A 204 22.31 -20.34 2.35
N ILE A 205 22.84 -19.15 2.58
CA ILE A 205 24.20 -18.75 2.20
C ILE A 205 25.23 -19.73 2.77
N ASP A 206 25.18 -20.01 4.06
CA ASP A 206 26.12 -20.91 4.73
C ASP A 206 26.00 -22.33 4.21
N THR A 207 24.78 -22.77 3.85
CA THR A 207 24.58 -24.10 3.25
C THR A 207 25.20 -24.18 1.85
N MET A 208 25.01 -23.17 1.01
CA MET A 208 25.63 -23.12 -0.32
C MET A 208 27.16 -23.13 -0.24
N ARG A 209 27.73 -22.34 0.68
CA ARG A 209 29.18 -22.31 0.93
C ARG A 209 29.72 -23.64 1.43
N GLY A 210 28.98 -24.30 2.33
CA GLY A 210 29.36 -25.61 2.86
C GLY A 210 29.20 -26.76 1.87
N ARG A 211 28.51 -26.56 0.77
CA ARG A 211 28.23 -27.58 -0.26
C ARG A 211 28.47 -27.05 -1.68
N PRO A 212 29.70 -26.68 -2.03
CA PRO A 212 29.99 -25.98 -3.27
C PRO A 212 29.57 -26.74 -4.54
N TYR A 213 29.72 -28.06 -4.58
CA TYR A 213 29.35 -28.90 -5.73
C TYR A 213 27.83 -29.03 -5.93
N THR A 214 27.03 -28.80 -4.90
CA THR A 214 25.58 -28.90 -4.98
C THR A 214 24.90 -27.55 -4.65
N ALA A 215 25.64 -26.46 -4.66
CA ALA A 215 25.13 -25.14 -4.34
C ALA A 215 23.97 -24.71 -5.25
N HIS A 216 23.96 -25.13 -6.51
CA HIS A 216 22.89 -24.88 -7.47
C HIS A 216 21.53 -25.43 -7.00
N GLN A 217 21.49 -26.48 -6.20
CA GLN A 217 20.24 -27.05 -5.65
C GLN A 217 19.54 -26.10 -4.66
N TYR A 218 20.24 -25.11 -4.13
CA TYR A 218 19.73 -24.10 -3.18
C TYR A 218 19.36 -22.78 -3.85
N VAL A 219 19.41 -22.66 -5.17
CA VAL A 219 19.09 -21.41 -5.89
C VAL A 219 17.64 -20.98 -5.64
N LYS A 220 16.70 -21.93 -5.61
CA LYS A 220 15.30 -21.67 -5.29
C LYS A 220 15.12 -21.21 -3.83
N ASP A 221 15.84 -21.83 -2.89
CA ASP A 221 15.81 -21.43 -1.48
C ASP A 221 16.44 -20.05 -1.31
N TYR A 222 17.52 -19.77 -2.04
CA TYR A 222 18.13 -18.43 -2.08
C TYR A 222 17.12 -17.39 -2.54
N TYR A 223 16.46 -17.63 -3.68
CA TYR A 223 15.43 -16.74 -4.19
C TYR A 223 14.31 -16.48 -3.16
N THR A 224 13.76 -17.54 -2.58
CA THR A 224 12.66 -17.44 -1.63
C THR A 224 13.04 -16.62 -0.40
N ASN A 225 14.22 -16.85 0.17
CA ASN A 225 14.67 -16.15 1.37
C ASN A 225 15.12 -14.73 1.05
N TYR A 226 15.76 -14.49 -0.10
CA TYR A 226 16.10 -13.16 -0.59
C TYR A 226 14.83 -12.31 -0.84
N SER A 227 13.83 -12.88 -1.52
CA SER A 227 12.55 -12.20 -1.76
C SER A 227 11.83 -11.86 -0.45
N THR A 228 11.84 -12.77 0.51
CA THR A 228 11.28 -12.54 1.85
C THR A 228 12.04 -11.42 2.56
N LEU A 229 13.36 -11.45 2.58
CA LEU A 229 14.19 -10.42 3.21
C LEU A 229 13.96 -9.05 2.58
N SER A 230 13.89 -8.99 1.26
CA SER A 230 13.61 -7.76 0.50
C SER A 230 12.20 -7.20 0.79
N SER A 231 11.19 -8.05 1.01
CA SER A 231 9.86 -7.61 1.46
C SER A 231 9.90 -7.05 2.86
N TRP A 232 10.53 -7.77 3.78
CA TRP A 232 10.69 -7.33 5.17
C TRP A 232 11.47 -6.03 5.30
N LEU A 233 12.45 -5.79 4.44
CA LEU A 233 13.19 -4.54 4.39
C LEU A 233 12.26 -3.35 4.12
N TYR A 234 11.28 -3.51 3.22
CA TYR A 234 10.27 -2.48 2.98
C TYR A 234 9.37 -2.26 4.21
N ASP A 235 8.90 -3.36 4.81
CA ASP A 235 7.99 -3.30 5.96
C ASP A 235 8.67 -2.76 7.24
N MET A 236 9.98 -2.93 7.40
CA MET A 236 10.75 -2.42 8.55
C MET A 236 10.69 -0.90 8.71
N LYS A 237 10.42 -0.16 7.64
CA LYS A 237 10.25 1.31 7.69
C LYS A 237 8.95 1.70 8.40
N ASN A 238 7.98 0.80 8.47
CA ASN A 238 6.69 1.09 9.06
C ASN A 238 6.77 1.00 10.58
N MET A 239 6.39 2.07 11.25
CA MET A 239 6.36 2.23 12.70
C MET A 239 4.92 2.43 13.20
N PRO A 240 4.04 1.41 13.07
CA PRO A 240 2.62 1.55 13.37
C PRO A 240 2.39 1.82 14.86
N LEU A 241 1.52 2.75 15.15
CA LEU A 241 1.14 3.11 16.52
C LEU A 241 -0.30 3.62 16.52
N SER A 242 -1.13 3.04 17.36
CA SER A 242 -2.49 3.53 17.58
C SER A 242 -2.55 4.39 18.84
N LEU A 243 -3.14 5.56 18.73
CA LEU A 243 -3.23 6.57 19.79
C LEU A 243 -4.69 6.90 20.11
N ASP A 244 -5.03 6.90 21.39
CA ASP A 244 -6.36 7.28 21.87
C ASP A 244 -6.39 8.75 22.29
N TRP A 245 -5.65 9.11 23.34
CA TRP A 245 -5.59 10.45 23.88
C TRP A 245 -4.17 10.83 24.31
N LEU A 246 -3.92 12.11 24.34
CA LEU A 246 -2.76 12.77 24.94
C LEU A 246 -3.27 13.70 26.03
N GLU A 247 -2.67 13.65 27.21
CA GLU A 247 -3.00 14.48 28.36
C GLU A 247 -1.77 15.26 28.83
N LEU A 248 -1.96 16.54 29.11
CA LEU A 248 -0.99 17.41 29.72
C LEU A 248 -1.32 17.54 31.21
N VAL A 249 -0.44 17.04 32.07
CA VAL A 249 -0.69 16.93 33.50
C VAL A 249 0.16 17.96 34.26
N PRO A 250 -0.44 18.91 35.00
CA PRO A 250 0.30 19.85 35.85
C PRO A 250 1.15 19.12 36.88
N SER A 251 2.35 19.60 37.16
CA SER A 251 3.23 19.00 38.17
C SER A 251 2.52 18.86 39.54
N GLY A 252 2.51 17.62 40.05
CA GLY A 252 1.85 17.28 41.33
C GLY A 252 0.37 16.92 41.20
N ALA A 253 -0.21 16.91 40.01
CA ALA A 253 -1.54 16.36 39.74
C ALA A 253 -1.45 14.90 39.27
N GLU A 254 -2.54 14.15 39.38
CA GLU A 254 -2.69 12.81 38.80
C GLU A 254 -3.47 12.89 37.48
N THR A 255 -3.25 11.93 36.59
CA THR A 255 -3.99 11.83 35.31
C THR A 255 -5.48 11.66 35.56
N GLU A 256 -6.33 12.41 34.84
CA GLU A 256 -7.79 12.32 34.97
C GLU A 256 -8.37 11.02 34.41
N TYR A 257 -7.68 10.40 33.47
CA TYR A 257 -8.15 9.19 32.79
C TYR A 257 -7.78 7.92 33.56
N THR A 258 -8.70 7.45 34.39
CA THR A 258 -8.55 6.20 35.16
C THR A 258 -8.77 4.96 34.27
N LYS A 259 -8.04 3.89 34.59
CA LYS A 259 -8.24 2.55 33.97
C LYS A 259 -9.67 2.09 34.21
N THR A 260 -10.43 1.81 33.16
CA THR A 260 -11.72 1.16 33.28
C THR A 260 -11.55 -0.25 33.84
N GLY A 261 -12.18 -0.54 34.97
CA GLY A 261 -12.12 -1.82 35.63
C GLY A 261 -12.93 -2.91 34.86
N PHE A 262 -12.70 -4.17 35.21
CA PHE A 262 -13.38 -5.32 34.64
C PHE A 262 -14.91 -5.17 34.61
N PHE A 263 -15.52 -4.61 35.66
CA PHE A 263 -16.97 -4.38 35.75
C PHE A 263 -17.45 -3.28 34.78
N GLY A 264 -16.66 -2.25 34.53
CA GLY A 264 -16.96 -1.21 33.54
C GLY A 264 -17.05 -1.81 32.13
N ASN A 265 -16.11 -2.67 31.76
CA ASN A 265 -16.10 -3.38 30.50
C ASN A 265 -17.30 -4.34 30.35
N LEU A 266 -17.68 -5.04 31.41
CA LEU A 266 -18.84 -5.94 31.42
C LEU A 266 -20.16 -5.17 31.20
N ILE A 267 -20.35 -4.06 31.91
CA ILE A 267 -21.53 -3.20 31.76
C ILE A 267 -21.59 -2.58 30.36
N PHE A 268 -20.46 -2.13 29.84
CA PHE A 268 -20.36 -1.58 28.49
C PHE A 268 -20.73 -2.64 27.43
N GLY A 269 -20.19 -3.87 27.56
CA GLY A 269 -20.52 -5.00 26.69
C GLY A 269 -22.01 -5.39 26.76
N ALA A 270 -22.61 -5.39 27.96
CA ALA A 270 -24.03 -5.67 28.12
C ALA A 270 -24.91 -4.59 27.47
N LYS A 271 -24.58 -3.30 27.65
CA LYS A 271 -25.27 -2.18 26.98
C LYS A 271 -25.16 -2.27 25.47
N ARG A 272 -23.99 -2.65 24.95
CA ARG A 272 -23.76 -2.87 23.51
C ARG A 272 -24.61 -4.01 22.96
N LEU A 273 -24.68 -5.13 23.70
CA LEU A 273 -25.50 -6.27 23.31
C LEU A 273 -26.99 -5.89 23.26
N ILE A 274 -27.51 -5.23 24.28
CA ILE A 274 -28.90 -4.75 24.32
C ILE A 274 -29.19 -3.80 23.16
N TYR A 275 -28.28 -2.89 22.86
CA TYR A 275 -28.44 -1.96 21.75
C TYR A 275 -28.42 -2.66 20.39
N SER A 276 -27.60 -3.71 20.20
CA SER A 276 -27.57 -4.47 18.96
C SER A 276 -28.91 -5.15 18.63
N PHE A 277 -29.73 -5.45 19.64
CA PHE A 277 -31.09 -5.98 19.45
C PHE A 277 -32.14 -4.87 19.26
N SER A 278 -31.86 -3.66 19.69
CA SER A 278 -32.78 -2.51 19.59
C SER A 278 -32.38 -1.50 18.51
N ALA A 279 -31.20 -1.68 17.90
CA ALA A 279 -30.75 -0.83 16.81
C ALA A 279 -31.59 -1.12 15.58
N ASP A 280 -32.44 -0.17 15.26
CA ASP A 280 -33.17 -0.15 14.01
C ASP A 280 -32.17 0.24 12.89
N TYR A 281 -31.64 -0.78 12.19
CA TYR A 281 -30.75 -0.60 11.05
C TYR A 281 -31.47 0.03 9.83
N GLU A 282 -32.80 0.14 9.92
CA GLU A 282 -33.66 0.79 8.92
C GLU A 282 -34.14 2.19 9.36
N LYS A 283 -33.37 2.93 10.15
CA LYS A 283 -33.77 4.31 10.38
C LYS A 283 -33.84 5.05 9.04
N LYS A 284 -35.09 5.14 8.54
CA LYS A 284 -35.41 6.13 7.51
C LYS A 284 -34.91 7.50 8.02
N PRO A 285 -34.24 8.26 7.17
CA PRO A 285 -33.83 9.62 7.54
C PRO A 285 -35.05 10.39 8.01
N SER A 286 -34.93 11.11 9.11
CA SER A 286 -35.98 12.05 9.52
C SER A 286 -36.20 13.03 8.39
N ASP A 287 -37.43 13.15 7.94
CA ASP A 287 -37.89 14.13 6.97
C ASP A 287 -37.31 15.53 7.25
N ASN A 288 -36.77 16.16 6.21
CA ASN A 288 -36.50 17.57 5.99
C ASN A 288 -35.06 18.05 5.78
N LYS A 289 -34.17 17.23 5.22
CA LYS A 289 -33.02 17.81 4.48
C LYS A 289 -32.75 16.92 3.26
N GLU A 290 -32.62 17.54 2.11
CA GLU A 290 -32.09 16.90 0.92
C GLU A 290 -30.77 16.19 1.30
N GLN A 291 -30.78 14.87 1.23
CA GLN A 291 -29.64 14.04 1.56
C GLN A 291 -29.30 13.19 0.35
N ILE A 292 -28.08 13.34 -0.16
CA ILE A 292 -27.56 12.52 -1.26
C ILE A 292 -27.05 11.19 -0.68
N ARG A 293 -27.52 10.08 -1.23
CA ARG A 293 -26.96 8.74 -0.96
C ARG A 293 -25.83 8.46 -1.94
N LEU A 294 -24.64 8.28 -1.40
CA LEU A 294 -23.43 8.03 -2.16
C LEU A 294 -22.90 6.62 -1.88
N TRP A 295 -22.82 5.79 -2.90
CA TRP A 295 -22.20 4.47 -2.80
C TRP A 295 -20.77 4.49 -3.29
N VAL A 296 -19.89 3.80 -2.56
CA VAL A 296 -18.49 3.59 -2.95
C VAL A 296 -18.10 2.13 -2.74
N ASN A 297 -17.28 1.60 -3.65
CA ASN A 297 -16.69 0.27 -3.56
C ASN A 297 -15.16 0.38 -3.36
N TRP A 298 -14.77 1.19 -2.38
CA TRP A 298 -13.36 1.39 -2.01
C TRP A 298 -12.99 0.63 -0.75
N GLY A 299 -11.68 0.51 -0.50
CA GLY A 299 -11.18 0.10 0.79
C GLY A 299 -11.62 1.05 1.91
N ARG A 300 -11.60 0.58 3.15
CA ARG A 300 -12.04 1.35 4.31
C ARG A 300 -11.32 2.68 4.46
N ASP A 301 -9.99 2.68 4.27
CA ASP A 301 -9.17 3.89 4.45
C ASP A 301 -9.51 4.98 3.43
N GLN A 302 -9.67 4.61 2.17
CA GLN A 302 -10.10 5.52 1.10
C GLN A 302 -11.50 6.09 1.36
N THR A 303 -12.43 5.23 1.80
CA THR A 303 -13.79 5.65 2.16
C THR A 303 -13.79 6.65 3.30
N MET A 304 -12.91 6.50 4.30
CA MET A 304 -12.76 7.44 5.40
C MET A 304 -12.22 8.81 4.97
N VAL A 305 -11.26 8.83 4.05
CA VAL A 305 -10.76 10.09 3.47
C VAL A 305 -11.88 10.82 2.73
N LEU A 306 -12.66 10.09 1.94
CA LEU A 306 -13.81 10.67 1.23
C LEU A 306 -14.87 11.21 2.21
N ASP A 307 -15.17 10.48 3.30
CA ASP A 307 -16.10 10.94 4.33
C ASP A 307 -15.64 12.25 4.99
N THR A 308 -14.34 12.37 5.22
CA THR A 308 -13.75 13.61 5.74
C THR A 308 -13.91 14.76 4.75
N LEU A 309 -13.58 14.55 3.48
CA LEU A 309 -13.75 15.56 2.44
C LEU A 309 -15.22 15.98 2.26
N ILE A 310 -16.15 15.02 2.31
CA ILE A 310 -17.58 15.31 2.26
C ILE A 310 -18.01 16.21 3.42
N ARG A 311 -17.60 15.90 4.64
CA ARG A 311 -18.01 16.66 5.83
C ARG A 311 -17.35 18.02 5.93
N GLU A 312 -16.04 18.08 5.70
CA GLU A 312 -15.25 19.28 5.96
C GLU A 312 -15.25 20.27 4.79
N ASP A 313 -15.41 19.77 3.58
CA ASP A 313 -15.40 20.60 2.37
C ASP A 313 -16.78 20.70 1.73
N PHE A 314 -17.34 19.59 1.22
CA PHE A 314 -18.57 19.62 0.44
C PHE A 314 -19.78 20.07 1.28
N THR A 315 -20.09 19.37 2.36
CA THR A 315 -21.25 19.69 3.21
C THR A 315 -21.08 21.06 3.88
N ALA A 316 -19.86 21.41 4.31
CA ALA A 316 -19.58 22.70 4.91
C ALA A 316 -19.81 23.87 3.94
N LYS A 317 -19.49 23.70 2.65
CA LYS A 317 -19.67 24.74 1.63
C LYS A 317 -21.08 24.80 1.05
N THR A 318 -21.70 23.64 0.84
CA THR A 318 -22.98 23.55 0.12
C THR A 318 -24.19 23.48 1.05
N GLY A 319 -24.01 23.04 2.28
CA GLY A 319 -25.11 22.73 3.21
C GLY A 319 -25.83 21.41 2.88
N ILE A 320 -25.45 20.71 1.81
CA ILE A 320 -26.05 19.45 1.36
C ILE A 320 -25.48 18.29 2.19
N SER A 321 -26.36 17.50 2.80
CA SER A 321 -25.97 16.32 3.57
C SER A 321 -25.72 15.14 2.62
N VAL A 322 -24.64 14.39 2.86
CA VAL A 322 -24.33 13.17 2.10
C VAL A 322 -24.30 11.97 3.03
N LYS A 323 -24.98 10.89 2.66
CA LYS A 323 -24.90 9.59 3.32
C LYS A 323 -23.96 8.70 2.51
N LEU A 324 -22.74 8.60 2.98
CA LEU A 324 -21.73 7.72 2.37
C LEU A 324 -21.94 6.28 2.85
N GLU A 325 -22.08 5.37 1.89
CA GLU A 325 -22.27 3.93 2.14
C GLU A 325 -21.20 3.14 1.39
N GLN A 326 -20.39 2.38 2.13
CA GLN A 326 -19.44 1.43 1.54
C GLN A 326 -20.18 0.16 1.16
N VAL A 327 -20.32 -0.12 -0.14
CA VAL A 327 -21.13 -1.23 -0.64
C VAL A 327 -20.29 -2.11 -1.56
N ASN A 328 -20.14 -3.37 -1.20
CA ASN A 328 -19.45 -4.38 -2.01
C ASN A 328 -20.39 -5.11 -2.98
N ALA A 329 -21.65 -4.71 -3.07
CA ALA A 329 -22.63 -5.31 -3.95
C ALA A 329 -22.65 -4.61 -5.33
N SER A 330 -23.04 -5.35 -6.36
CA SER A 330 -23.28 -4.77 -7.69
C SER A 330 -24.40 -3.73 -7.63
N LEU A 331 -24.19 -2.57 -8.25
CA LEU A 331 -25.21 -1.53 -8.40
C LEU A 331 -26.49 -2.09 -9.06
N ILE A 332 -26.34 -2.99 -10.04
CA ILE A 332 -27.46 -3.67 -10.72
C ILE A 332 -28.36 -4.38 -9.71
N ASN A 333 -27.78 -5.10 -8.76
CA ASN A 333 -28.55 -5.80 -7.72
C ASN A 333 -29.29 -4.82 -6.81
N GLY A 334 -28.67 -3.69 -6.50
CA GLY A 334 -29.30 -2.61 -5.73
C GLY A 334 -30.50 -2.02 -6.47
N ILE A 335 -30.34 -1.71 -7.75
CA ILE A 335 -31.41 -1.18 -8.60
C ILE A 335 -32.58 -2.18 -8.68
N LEU A 336 -32.31 -3.46 -8.92
CA LEU A 336 -33.34 -4.50 -8.98
C LEU A 336 -34.07 -4.71 -7.65
N ALA A 337 -33.38 -4.49 -6.53
CA ALA A 337 -33.97 -4.58 -5.19
C ALA A 337 -34.71 -3.29 -4.76
N GLY A 338 -34.71 -2.24 -5.57
CA GLY A 338 -35.27 -0.94 -5.21
C GLY A 338 -34.47 -0.18 -4.13
N ASN A 339 -33.24 -0.60 -3.87
CA ASN A 339 -32.32 0.03 -2.93
C ASN A 339 -31.06 0.48 -3.66
N PHE A 340 -31.07 1.69 -4.17
CA PHE A 340 -30.01 2.26 -5.00
C PHE A 340 -29.61 3.66 -4.49
N PRO A 341 -28.37 4.12 -4.79
CA PRO A 341 -27.89 5.44 -4.43
C PRO A 341 -28.34 6.52 -5.43
N ASP A 342 -28.20 7.78 -5.05
CA ASP A 342 -28.29 8.90 -5.98
C ASP A 342 -27.03 9.02 -6.82
N VAL A 343 -25.87 8.69 -6.24
CA VAL A 343 -24.54 8.70 -6.89
C VAL A 343 -23.78 7.44 -6.53
N SER A 344 -23.09 6.84 -7.50
CA SER A 344 -22.15 5.73 -7.29
C SER A 344 -20.78 6.11 -7.83
N LEU A 345 -19.74 5.99 -7.00
CA LEU A 345 -18.35 6.17 -7.40
C LEU A 345 -17.67 4.83 -7.66
N TYR A 346 -16.62 4.87 -8.48
CA TYR A 346 -15.76 3.73 -8.77
C TYR A 346 -16.53 2.55 -9.37
N MET A 347 -17.31 2.84 -10.41
CA MET A 347 -18.03 1.82 -11.18
C MET A 347 -17.12 1.16 -12.21
N ALA A 348 -17.45 -0.06 -12.60
CA ALA A 348 -16.81 -0.68 -13.76
C ALA A 348 -17.01 0.16 -15.01
N ARG A 349 -15.96 0.37 -15.81
CA ARG A 349 -16.04 1.19 -17.04
C ARG A 349 -17.14 0.77 -18.01
N THR A 350 -17.53 -0.50 -17.98
CA THR A 350 -18.58 -1.08 -18.85
C THR A 350 -20.00 -0.81 -18.37
N ASP A 351 -20.18 -0.48 -17.09
CA ASP A 351 -21.50 -0.40 -16.47
C ASP A 351 -22.27 0.88 -16.82
N PRO A 352 -21.65 2.08 -16.89
CA PRO A 352 -22.40 3.31 -17.14
C PRO A 352 -23.22 3.29 -18.43
N VAL A 353 -22.62 2.97 -19.56
CA VAL A 353 -23.34 2.91 -20.84
C VAL A 353 -24.39 1.79 -20.81
N ASN A 354 -24.04 0.63 -20.25
CA ASN A 354 -24.94 -0.52 -20.17
C ASN A 354 -26.19 -0.24 -19.31
N LEU A 355 -26.03 0.52 -18.23
CA LEU A 355 -27.13 0.95 -17.36
C LEU A 355 -27.87 2.16 -17.94
N GLY A 356 -27.14 3.10 -18.55
CA GLY A 356 -27.71 4.32 -19.15
C GLY A 356 -28.69 4.02 -20.29
N ILE A 357 -28.31 3.14 -21.23
CA ILE A 357 -29.21 2.74 -22.32
C ILE A 357 -30.47 2.01 -21.85
N ARG A 358 -30.49 1.50 -20.61
CA ARG A 358 -31.66 0.88 -19.98
C ARG A 358 -32.45 1.87 -19.11
N GLY A 359 -32.09 3.16 -19.13
CA GLY A 359 -32.77 4.20 -18.36
C GLY A 359 -32.52 4.14 -16.85
N ALA A 360 -31.45 3.47 -16.41
CA ALA A 360 -31.09 3.35 -14.99
C ALA A 360 -30.12 4.45 -14.50
N LEU A 361 -29.53 5.23 -15.41
CA LEU A 361 -28.68 6.38 -15.10
C LEU A 361 -29.21 7.62 -15.82
N ALA A 362 -29.03 8.77 -15.18
CA ALA A 362 -29.33 10.06 -15.78
C ALA A 362 -28.33 10.42 -16.90
N ASP A 363 -28.78 11.14 -17.88
CA ASP A 363 -27.92 11.77 -18.88
C ASP A 363 -27.29 13.03 -18.29
N LEU A 364 -25.98 13.02 -18.11
CA LEU A 364 -25.24 14.15 -17.52
C LEU A 364 -25.17 15.36 -18.47
N THR A 365 -25.43 15.19 -19.76
CA THR A 365 -25.48 16.31 -20.73
C THR A 365 -26.66 17.24 -20.49
N GLU A 366 -27.66 16.80 -19.72
CA GLU A 366 -28.80 17.62 -19.33
C GLU A 366 -28.47 18.70 -18.27
N PHE A 367 -27.30 18.60 -17.64
CA PHE A 367 -26.84 19.61 -16.66
C PHE A 367 -26.09 20.75 -17.37
N ASP A 368 -26.48 22.00 -17.06
CA ASP A 368 -25.95 23.21 -17.68
C ASP A 368 -24.43 23.36 -17.58
N ASP A 369 -23.83 22.85 -16.49
CA ASP A 369 -22.39 22.91 -16.20
C ASP A 369 -21.59 21.70 -16.71
N CYS A 370 -22.23 20.74 -17.36
CA CYS A 370 -21.59 19.52 -17.85
C CYS A 370 -20.33 19.80 -18.69
N GLY A 371 -20.42 20.77 -19.61
CA GLY A 371 -19.29 21.17 -20.46
C GLY A 371 -18.11 21.76 -19.67
N GLU A 372 -18.39 22.55 -18.64
CA GLU A 372 -17.36 23.10 -17.75
C GLU A 372 -16.68 21.98 -16.95
N VAL A 373 -17.47 21.07 -16.40
CA VAL A 373 -16.95 19.91 -15.65
C VAL A 373 -16.09 19.03 -16.54
N LEU A 374 -16.53 18.72 -17.76
CA LEU A 374 -15.75 17.91 -18.73
C LEU A 374 -14.42 18.57 -19.10
N SER A 375 -14.35 19.89 -19.14
CA SER A 375 -13.10 20.60 -19.44
C SER A 375 -11.97 20.34 -18.43
N ARG A 376 -12.27 19.79 -17.26
CA ARG A 376 -11.30 19.41 -16.21
C ARG A 376 -10.63 18.07 -16.49
N PHE A 377 -11.15 17.29 -17.43
CA PHE A 377 -10.63 15.99 -17.82
C PHE A 377 -9.84 16.07 -19.12
N GLN A 378 -9.04 15.04 -19.38
CA GLN A 378 -8.36 14.94 -20.68
C GLN A 378 -9.39 14.71 -21.80
N THR A 379 -9.14 15.32 -22.94
CA THR A 379 -9.98 15.17 -24.14
C THR A 379 -10.13 13.69 -24.49
N GLY A 380 -11.37 13.23 -24.62
CA GLY A 380 -11.71 11.85 -24.95
C GLY A 380 -11.83 10.92 -23.73
N ALA A 381 -11.59 11.40 -22.52
CA ALA A 381 -11.77 10.59 -21.31
C ALA A 381 -13.23 10.19 -21.07
N GLU A 382 -14.17 10.98 -21.58
CA GLU A 382 -15.62 10.75 -21.52
C GLU A 382 -16.13 9.70 -22.52
N LEU A 383 -15.37 9.39 -23.57
CA LEU A 383 -15.81 8.50 -24.67
C LEU A 383 -16.30 7.13 -24.20
N PRO A 384 -15.67 6.45 -23.24
CA PRO A 384 -16.15 5.15 -22.76
C PRO A 384 -17.49 5.20 -22.03
N TYR A 385 -17.93 6.38 -21.62
CA TYR A 385 -19.14 6.61 -20.83
C TYR A 385 -20.26 7.28 -21.64
N SER A 386 -20.01 7.55 -22.92
CA SER A 386 -20.93 8.22 -23.81
C SER A 386 -21.56 7.25 -24.80
N TYR A 387 -22.85 7.45 -25.12
CA TYR A 387 -23.57 6.71 -26.16
C TYR A 387 -24.69 7.55 -26.76
N ASN A 388 -24.75 7.61 -28.09
CA ASN A 388 -25.78 8.37 -28.85
C ASN A 388 -25.92 9.83 -28.38
N GLY A 389 -24.84 10.50 -28.03
CA GLY A 389 -24.84 11.90 -27.58
C GLY A 389 -25.12 12.10 -26.10
N ALA A 390 -25.56 11.08 -25.39
CA ALA A 390 -25.72 11.10 -23.92
C ALA A 390 -24.44 10.73 -23.20
N LEU A 391 -24.24 11.27 -22.00
CA LEU A 391 -23.12 10.97 -21.11
C LEU A 391 -23.66 10.39 -19.78
N TYR A 392 -23.25 9.18 -19.41
CA TYR A 392 -23.80 8.46 -18.25
C TYR A 392 -22.87 8.39 -17.04
N ALA A 393 -21.61 8.78 -17.18
CA ALA A 393 -20.66 8.89 -16.06
C ALA A 393 -19.51 9.82 -16.41
N LEU A 394 -18.79 10.23 -15.36
CA LEU A 394 -17.52 10.95 -15.45
C LEU A 394 -16.36 10.01 -15.09
N PRO A 395 -15.17 10.16 -15.69
CA PRO A 395 -13.99 9.39 -15.32
C PRO A 395 -13.52 9.83 -13.94
N ASP A 396 -13.27 8.88 -13.04
CA ASP A 396 -12.70 9.13 -11.71
C ASP A 396 -11.23 8.69 -11.59
N THR A 397 -10.82 7.74 -12.42
CA THR A 397 -9.46 7.20 -12.46
C THR A 397 -8.97 7.03 -13.89
N GLN A 398 -7.65 7.13 -14.04
CA GLN A 398 -6.98 6.85 -15.31
C GLN A 398 -5.91 5.79 -15.08
N ASN A 399 -5.89 4.77 -15.94
CA ASN A 399 -4.88 3.73 -15.91
C ASN A 399 -4.38 3.46 -17.34
N PHE A 400 -3.09 3.18 -17.47
CA PHE A 400 -2.44 2.92 -18.75
C PHE A 400 -1.24 1.99 -18.56
N PHE A 401 -0.80 1.35 -19.63
CA PHE A 401 0.45 0.60 -19.64
C PHE A 401 1.63 1.52 -19.77
N ILE A 402 2.66 1.25 -18.96
CA ILE A 402 4.00 1.80 -19.14
C ILE A 402 5.03 0.68 -19.13
N MET A 403 6.18 0.97 -19.70
CA MET A 403 7.33 0.10 -19.65
C MET A 403 8.13 0.39 -18.39
N PHE A 404 8.29 -0.61 -17.55
CA PHE A 404 9.19 -0.59 -16.39
C PHE A 404 10.51 -1.25 -16.76
N TYR A 405 11.61 -0.68 -16.27
CA TYR A 405 12.94 -1.25 -16.48
C TYR A 405 13.85 -1.06 -15.26
N ARG A 406 14.70 -2.03 -15.01
CA ARG A 406 15.76 -1.98 -14.01
C ARG A 406 17.00 -1.36 -14.66
N ARG A 407 17.30 -0.12 -14.30
CA ARG A 407 18.44 0.64 -14.87
C ARG A 407 19.75 -0.09 -14.60
N ASP A 408 19.98 -0.48 -13.37
CA ASP A 408 21.18 -1.19 -12.90
C ASP A 408 21.45 -2.45 -13.72
N ILE A 409 20.44 -3.27 -13.99
CA ILE A 409 20.58 -4.50 -14.75
C ILE A 409 20.83 -4.23 -16.24
N LEU A 410 20.11 -3.27 -16.83
CA LEU A 410 20.35 -2.90 -18.22
C LEU A 410 21.77 -2.36 -18.43
N GLU A 411 22.25 -1.48 -17.55
CA GLU A 411 23.62 -0.94 -17.58
C GLU A 411 24.67 -2.07 -17.43
N ASN A 412 24.47 -3.00 -16.50
CA ASN A 412 25.34 -4.17 -16.31
C ASN A 412 25.39 -5.12 -17.54
N LEU A 413 24.32 -5.13 -18.35
CA LEU A 413 24.27 -5.88 -19.60
C LEU A 413 24.75 -5.05 -20.81
N GLY A 414 25.17 -3.82 -20.62
CA GLY A 414 25.57 -2.90 -21.68
C GLY A 414 24.41 -2.45 -22.57
N LEU A 415 23.16 -2.45 -22.04
CA LEU A 415 21.95 -2.13 -22.76
C LEU A 415 21.50 -0.72 -22.47
N THR A 416 20.83 -0.10 -23.45
CA THR A 416 20.13 1.17 -23.31
C THR A 416 18.62 0.95 -23.22
N VAL A 417 17.91 1.91 -22.65
CA VAL A 417 16.44 1.83 -22.54
C VAL A 417 15.83 1.89 -23.94
N PRO A 418 15.04 0.88 -24.35
CA PRO A 418 14.46 0.84 -25.68
C PRO A 418 13.36 1.89 -25.84
N LYS A 419 13.32 2.54 -27.02
CA LYS A 419 12.33 3.57 -27.38
C LYS A 419 11.36 3.10 -28.46
N THR A 420 11.68 2.03 -29.12
CA THR A 420 10.86 1.42 -30.18
C THR A 420 10.65 -0.07 -29.91
N TRP A 421 9.64 -0.65 -30.53
CA TRP A 421 9.40 -2.11 -30.43
C TRP A 421 10.57 -2.93 -30.98
N THR A 422 11.25 -2.46 -32.02
CA THR A 422 12.45 -3.14 -32.54
C THR A 422 13.59 -3.13 -31.52
N GLU A 423 13.85 -2.00 -30.90
CA GLU A 423 14.85 -1.90 -29.83
C GLU A 423 14.47 -2.74 -28.63
N PHE A 424 13.16 -2.76 -28.28
CA PHE A 424 12.63 -3.60 -27.20
C PHE A 424 12.91 -5.09 -27.45
N LEU A 425 12.63 -5.59 -28.64
CA LEU A 425 12.88 -6.98 -28.99
C LEU A 425 14.39 -7.33 -28.99
N ASN A 426 15.23 -6.43 -29.47
CA ASN A 426 16.69 -6.60 -29.40
C ASN A 426 17.18 -6.65 -27.94
N THR A 427 16.70 -5.73 -27.11
CA THR A 427 17.01 -5.71 -25.67
C THR A 427 16.51 -6.97 -24.97
N ALA A 428 15.28 -7.40 -25.27
CA ALA A 428 14.69 -8.62 -24.73
C ALA A 428 15.52 -9.87 -25.07
N THR A 429 16.02 -9.95 -26.30
CA THR A 429 16.88 -11.07 -26.72
C THR A 429 18.15 -11.15 -25.87
N VAL A 430 18.82 -10.03 -25.60
CA VAL A 430 20.02 -10.03 -24.76
C VAL A 430 19.68 -10.39 -23.30
N ILE A 431 18.56 -9.90 -22.79
CA ILE A 431 18.06 -10.25 -21.44
C ILE A 431 17.86 -11.78 -21.34
N GLN A 432 17.18 -12.39 -22.33
CA GLN A 432 16.93 -13.83 -22.36
C GLN A 432 18.21 -14.65 -22.51
N GLN A 433 19.20 -14.19 -23.29
CA GLN A 433 20.52 -14.83 -23.39
C GLN A 433 21.27 -14.89 -22.05
N ASN A 434 20.90 -14.03 -21.10
CA ASN A 434 21.44 -14.02 -19.74
C ASN A 434 20.51 -14.74 -18.72
N ASN A 435 19.64 -15.63 -19.19
CA ASN A 435 18.66 -16.37 -18.37
C ASN A 435 17.74 -15.47 -17.51
N LEU A 436 17.55 -14.24 -17.94
CA LEU A 436 16.56 -13.32 -17.38
C LEU A 436 15.34 -13.28 -18.30
N GLU A 437 14.22 -12.79 -17.82
CA GLU A 437 12.98 -12.77 -18.58
C GLU A 437 12.46 -11.37 -18.80
N VAL A 438 11.56 -11.25 -19.76
CA VAL A 438 10.85 -10.01 -20.10
C VAL A 438 9.35 -10.25 -19.97
N TYR A 439 8.64 -9.31 -19.41
CA TYR A 439 7.19 -9.40 -19.23
C TYR A 439 6.42 -8.55 -20.24
N VAL A 440 5.67 -9.24 -21.06
CA VAL A 440 4.69 -8.62 -21.96
C VAL A 440 3.35 -9.30 -21.66
N PRO A 441 2.38 -8.59 -21.08
CA PRO A 441 1.14 -9.20 -20.64
C PRO A 441 0.35 -9.77 -21.81
N TYR A 442 0.04 -11.06 -21.75
CA TYR A 442 -0.74 -11.79 -22.74
C TYR A 442 -2.24 -11.60 -22.53
N THR A 443 -2.67 -11.79 -21.30
CA THR A 443 -4.05 -11.62 -20.90
C THR A 443 -4.28 -10.25 -20.31
N GLN A 444 -5.55 -9.88 -20.18
CA GLN A 444 -5.97 -8.77 -19.37
C GLN A 444 -5.33 -8.87 -17.98
N ILE A 445 -4.57 -7.86 -17.56
CA ILE A 445 -4.20 -7.74 -16.16
C ILE A 445 -5.46 -7.35 -15.40
N VAL A 446 -6.13 -8.34 -14.85
CA VAL A 446 -7.18 -8.11 -13.85
C VAL A 446 -6.44 -7.92 -12.55
N ALA A 447 -6.51 -6.73 -11.95
CA ALA A 447 -6.12 -6.60 -10.56
C ALA A 447 -6.95 -7.61 -9.77
N ALA A 448 -6.29 -8.53 -9.07
CA ALA A 448 -6.93 -9.66 -8.37
C ALA A 448 -7.97 -9.25 -7.31
N THR A 449 -8.12 -7.95 -7.05
CA THR A 449 -8.99 -7.35 -6.03
C THR A 449 -10.24 -6.69 -6.59
N THR A 450 -10.45 -6.66 -7.89
CA THR A 450 -11.62 -6.00 -8.46
C THR A 450 -12.80 -6.95 -8.61
N VAL A 451 -13.52 -7.09 -7.53
CA VAL A 451 -14.81 -7.80 -7.54
C VAL A 451 -15.85 -7.06 -8.41
N ASN A 452 -15.70 -5.74 -8.61
CA ASN A 452 -16.65 -4.95 -9.39
C ASN A 452 -16.00 -3.67 -9.93
N GLY A 453 -15.31 -3.71 -11.03
CA GLY A 453 -14.97 -2.49 -11.70
C GLY A 453 -13.50 -2.24 -11.95
N GLY A 454 -12.74 -3.29 -12.07
CA GLY A 454 -11.46 -3.18 -12.74
C GLY A 454 -11.68 -2.46 -14.06
N ILE A 455 -10.86 -1.45 -14.32
CA ILE A 455 -10.75 -0.87 -15.64
C ILE A 455 -10.69 -2.06 -16.59
N GLY A 456 -11.69 -2.19 -17.46
CA GLY A 456 -11.79 -3.32 -18.41
C GLY A 456 -10.43 -3.47 -19.05
N GLY A 457 -9.85 -4.68 -18.95
CA GLY A 457 -8.43 -4.91 -19.04
C GLY A 457 -7.78 -4.22 -20.20
N LEU A 458 -6.73 -3.53 -19.88
CA LEU A 458 -5.82 -3.04 -20.88
C LEU A 458 -5.17 -4.26 -21.54
N HIS A 459 -5.37 -4.38 -22.83
CA HIS A 459 -4.73 -5.42 -23.64
C HIS A 459 -3.65 -4.79 -24.50
N LEU A 460 -2.51 -5.45 -24.60
CA LEU A 460 -1.44 -4.98 -25.47
C LEU A 460 -1.88 -4.95 -26.95
N LEU A 461 -2.68 -5.90 -27.40
CA LEU A 461 -3.15 -5.93 -28.78
C LEU A 461 -3.91 -4.64 -29.19
N PRO A 462 -4.89 -4.12 -28.43
CA PRO A 462 -5.47 -2.80 -28.69
C PRO A 462 -4.43 -1.69 -28.80
N THR A 463 -3.45 -1.66 -27.91
CA THR A 463 -2.38 -0.66 -27.96
C THR A 463 -1.61 -0.73 -29.27
N LEU A 464 -1.19 -1.93 -29.70
CA LEU A 464 -0.52 -2.13 -30.98
C LEU A 464 -1.39 -1.75 -32.18
N MET A 465 -2.68 -2.07 -32.13
CA MET A 465 -3.65 -1.69 -33.19
C MET A 465 -3.71 -0.16 -33.32
N LEU A 466 -3.94 0.54 -32.21
CA LEU A 466 -4.03 1.99 -32.19
C LEU A 466 -2.71 2.68 -32.61
N GLN A 467 -1.56 2.17 -32.15
CA GLN A 467 -0.24 2.66 -32.59
C GLN A 467 -0.02 2.51 -34.10
N ASN A 468 -0.68 1.57 -34.72
CA ASN A 468 -0.67 1.39 -36.17
C ASN A 468 -1.78 2.15 -36.91
N GLY A 469 -2.54 3.01 -36.23
CA GLY A 469 -3.65 3.78 -36.80
C GLY A 469 -4.81 2.90 -37.24
N LEU A 470 -5.05 1.79 -36.53
CA LEU A 470 -6.16 0.88 -36.77
C LEU A 470 -7.30 1.09 -35.79
N SER A 471 -8.52 0.90 -36.26
CA SER A 471 -9.73 0.83 -35.44
C SER A 471 -10.22 -0.60 -35.32
N PHE A 472 -11.06 -0.90 -34.33
CA PHE A 472 -11.68 -2.21 -34.16
C PHE A 472 -12.92 -2.38 -35.02
N TYR A 473 -13.55 -1.26 -35.39
CA TYR A 473 -14.75 -1.19 -36.20
C TYR A 473 -14.53 -0.27 -37.41
N ASN A 474 -15.34 -0.41 -38.45
CA ASN A 474 -15.45 0.54 -39.53
C ASN A 474 -16.00 1.90 -39.02
N GLU A 475 -15.96 2.95 -39.86
CA GLU A 475 -16.39 4.30 -39.45
C GLU A 475 -17.86 4.32 -39.02
N GLU A 476 -18.71 3.53 -39.64
CA GLU A 476 -20.14 3.41 -39.31
C GLU A 476 -20.42 2.51 -38.09
N GLN A 477 -19.40 1.90 -37.51
CA GLN A 477 -19.50 0.97 -36.38
C GLN A 477 -20.43 -0.24 -36.58
N THR A 478 -20.65 -0.62 -37.83
CA THR A 478 -21.56 -1.71 -38.24
C THR A 478 -20.82 -3.04 -38.49
N ALA A 479 -19.53 -2.99 -38.71
CA ALA A 479 -18.71 -4.18 -38.97
C ALA A 479 -17.34 -4.07 -38.36
N THR A 480 -16.72 -5.22 -38.08
CA THR A 480 -15.32 -5.26 -37.56
C THR A 480 -14.32 -4.87 -38.64
N ALA A 481 -13.29 -4.10 -38.27
CA ALA A 481 -12.14 -3.76 -39.11
C ALA A 481 -10.94 -4.71 -38.90
N LEU A 482 -11.09 -5.72 -38.07
CA LEU A 482 -9.99 -6.64 -37.67
C LEU A 482 -9.57 -7.62 -38.79
N THR A 483 -10.37 -7.73 -39.85
CA THR A 483 -10.10 -8.61 -41.03
C THR A 483 -9.19 -7.96 -42.07
N SER A 484 -8.84 -6.68 -41.91
CA SER A 484 -7.94 -6.01 -42.85
C SER A 484 -6.53 -6.63 -42.84
N PRO A 485 -5.79 -6.64 -43.97
CA PRO A 485 -4.43 -7.18 -44.02
C PRO A 485 -3.50 -6.54 -43.00
N LYS A 486 -3.66 -5.25 -42.73
CA LYS A 486 -2.88 -4.52 -41.73
C LYS A 486 -3.21 -4.97 -40.31
N ALA A 487 -4.48 -5.17 -39.98
CA ALA A 487 -4.90 -5.68 -38.67
C ALA A 487 -4.38 -7.10 -38.44
N LEU A 488 -4.45 -7.97 -39.44
CA LEU A 488 -3.91 -9.32 -39.38
C LEU A 488 -2.39 -9.32 -39.17
N SER A 489 -1.65 -8.39 -39.81
CA SER A 489 -0.21 -8.27 -39.61
C SER A 489 0.14 -7.82 -38.18
N VAL A 490 -0.63 -6.92 -37.59
CA VAL A 490 -0.45 -6.49 -36.19
C VAL A 490 -0.80 -7.62 -35.23
N PHE A 491 -1.86 -8.37 -35.48
CA PHE A 491 -2.21 -9.54 -34.69
C PHE A 491 -1.12 -10.60 -34.72
N LYS A 492 -0.57 -10.88 -35.94
CA LYS A 492 0.56 -11.78 -36.08
C LYS A 492 1.78 -11.29 -35.28
N TYR A 493 2.12 -10.01 -35.43
CA TYR A 493 3.23 -9.40 -34.69
C TYR A 493 3.07 -9.57 -33.18
N TRP A 494 1.87 -9.35 -32.64
CA TRP A 494 1.58 -9.58 -31.23
C TRP A 494 1.73 -11.05 -30.81
N THR A 495 1.23 -11.98 -31.62
CA THR A 495 1.37 -13.42 -31.32
C THR A 495 2.80 -13.91 -31.41
N ASP A 496 3.64 -13.28 -32.25
CA ASP A 496 5.06 -13.62 -32.39
C ASP A 496 5.84 -13.37 -31.10
N PHE A 497 5.41 -12.43 -30.24
CA PHE A 497 6.01 -12.21 -28.91
C PHE A 497 6.02 -13.49 -28.07
N TYR A 498 4.98 -14.30 -28.15
CA TYR A 498 4.83 -15.52 -27.35
C TYR A 498 5.23 -16.77 -28.10
N ARG A 499 5.18 -16.77 -29.41
CA ARG A 499 5.56 -17.90 -30.24
C ARG A 499 7.06 -17.92 -30.53
N ASP A 500 7.59 -16.80 -30.99
CA ASP A 500 8.94 -16.72 -31.50
C ASP A 500 9.93 -16.21 -30.45
N TYR A 501 9.52 -15.20 -29.66
CA TYR A 501 10.33 -14.62 -28.59
C TYR A 501 10.13 -15.31 -27.24
N GLN A 502 9.16 -16.23 -27.12
CA GLN A 502 8.89 -17.02 -25.91
C GLN A 502 8.69 -16.16 -24.64
N PHE A 503 8.08 -14.98 -24.78
CA PHE A 503 7.80 -14.14 -23.61
C PHE A 503 6.83 -14.83 -22.67
N VAL A 504 7.03 -14.62 -21.37
CA VAL A 504 6.20 -15.20 -20.32
C VAL A 504 4.79 -14.63 -20.42
N LYS A 505 3.80 -15.52 -20.48
CA LYS A 505 2.38 -15.15 -20.61
C LYS A 505 1.78 -14.66 -19.30
N GLU A 506 2.18 -15.29 -18.21
CA GLU A 506 1.70 -14.98 -16.85
C GLU A 506 2.90 -14.97 -15.92
N ALA A 507 3.03 -13.92 -15.14
CA ALA A 507 4.07 -13.77 -14.14
C ALA A 507 3.63 -12.86 -13.00
N ASP A 508 4.15 -13.12 -11.82
CA ASP A 508 4.19 -12.12 -10.75
C ASP A 508 5.30 -11.09 -11.09
N PHE A 509 4.95 -10.18 -12.02
CA PHE A 509 5.90 -9.21 -12.54
C PHE A 509 6.47 -8.31 -11.44
N TYR A 510 5.63 -7.86 -10.50
CA TYR A 510 6.05 -6.97 -9.42
C TYR A 510 7.20 -7.59 -8.59
N ASN A 511 7.01 -8.80 -8.09
CA ASN A 511 8.03 -9.47 -7.30
C ASN A 511 9.27 -9.84 -8.12
N ARG A 512 9.09 -10.31 -9.35
CA ARG A 512 10.19 -10.66 -10.24
C ARG A 512 10.99 -9.46 -10.75
N PHE A 513 10.33 -8.33 -10.95
CA PHE A 513 10.98 -7.06 -11.27
C PHE A 513 11.82 -6.56 -10.09
N ARG A 514 11.25 -6.58 -8.88
CA ARG A 514 11.93 -6.17 -7.66
C ARG A 514 13.21 -6.98 -7.41
N VAL A 515 13.17 -8.29 -7.59
CA VAL A 515 14.34 -9.18 -7.41
C VAL A 515 15.24 -9.26 -8.64
N GLY A 516 14.90 -8.62 -9.75
CA GLY A 516 15.73 -8.46 -10.93
C GLY A 516 15.65 -9.58 -11.97
N THR A 517 14.88 -10.67 -11.74
CA THR A 517 14.76 -11.77 -12.72
C THR A 517 13.92 -11.42 -13.93
N MET A 518 13.20 -10.32 -13.87
CA MET A 518 12.35 -9.79 -14.93
C MET A 518 12.58 -8.28 -15.07
N PRO A 519 13.76 -7.86 -15.54
CA PRO A 519 14.22 -6.47 -15.45
C PRO A 519 13.55 -5.50 -16.43
N LEU A 520 12.74 -6.00 -17.36
CA LEU A 520 12.06 -5.23 -18.38
C LEU A 520 10.65 -5.78 -18.57
N GLY A 521 9.65 -4.93 -18.64
CA GLY A 521 8.29 -5.36 -18.92
C GLY A 521 7.27 -4.26 -18.91
N PHE A 522 6.05 -4.61 -19.29
CA PHE A 522 4.90 -3.71 -19.29
C PHE A 522 3.95 -4.07 -18.16
N ALA A 523 3.57 -3.06 -17.40
CA ALA A 523 2.57 -3.18 -16.35
C ALA A 523 1.69 -1.92 -16.30
N GLN A 524 0.63 -1.99 -15.51
CA GLN A 524 -0.22 -0.83 -15.27
C GLN A 524 0.53 0.16 -14.36
N TYR A 525 0.27 1.44 -14.58
CA TYR A 525 0.68 2.51 -13.69
C TYR A 525 -0.34 2.61 -12.55
N SER A 526 -0.10 1.92 -11.44
CA SER A 526 -0.97 2.00 -10.24
C SER A 526 -0.16 1.60 -9.00
#